data_c11802c39ae9875ea9f4e9d23e3eb487
#
_entry.id   c11802c39ae9875ea9f4e9d23e3eb487
#
_cell.length_a   1.000
_cell.length_b   1.000
_cell.length_c   1.000
_cell.angle_alpha   90.00
_cell.angle_beta   90.00
_cell.angle_gamma   90.00
#
_symmetry.space_group_name_H-M   'P 1'
#
loop_
_entity.id
_entity.type
_entity.pdbx_description
1 polymer ?
#
loop_
_entity_poly.entity_id
_entity_poly.type
_entity_poly.pdbx_seq_one_letter_code
_entity_poly.pdbx_strand_id
1 'polypeptide(L)'
;MRAIRNYNYINYYGGYTEKDITIRPANTPEGLSSAMNTSSSNTITWKSMNGVSGYSVYQWIGTSDSYKKLGDTAYPYYTNSGKSSGTMYTYRVKAYYVSDNVMQYSKPAQVVTCTLPENVTVTTAKRSGSNISLAWNKVSKATGYEIYVKSGSSWKKLTTTSGKSYTAKNLSGTKTFRIRAYRKYNGVNYYGGYTEKTVK
;
A
#
# COMPACT_ATOMS: atom_id res chain seq x y z
N MET A 1 3.78 45.38 -14.07
CA MET A 1 4.72 46.50 -14.28
C MET A 1 4.12 47.48 -15.25
N ARG A 2 4.48 48.75 -15.15
CA ARG A 2 3.99 49.82 -16.03
C ARG A 2 5.19 50.65 -16.45
N ALA A 3 5.34 50.94 -17.75
CA ALA A 3 6.38 51.81 -18.27
C ALA A 3 6.02 53.28 -18.00
N ILE A 4 7.00 54.11 -17.65
CA ILE A 4 6.88 55.54 -17.47
C ILE A 4 7.85 56.23 -18.39
N ARG A 5 7.39 57.15 -19.18
CA ARG A 5 8.23 58.07 -19.97
C ARG A 5 7.98 59.50 -19.45
N ASN A 6 9.06 60.16 -19.09
CA ASN A 6 9.02 61.59 -18.73
C ASN A 6 9.44 62.41 -19.96
N TYR A 7 8.64 63.41 -20.30
CA TYR A 7 8.97 64.38 -21.34
C TYR A 7 8.44 65.76 -20.91
N ASN A 8 9.30 66.74 -20.88
CA ASN A 8 8.99 68.16 -20.46
C ASN A 8 8.27 68.18 -19.09
N TYR A 9 8.78 67.42 -18.09
CA TYR A 9 8.21 67.30 -16.74
C TYR A 9 6.82 66.67 -16.70
N ILE A 10 6.31 66.13 -17.81
CA ILE A 10 5.06 65.39 -17.85
C ILE A 10 5.38 63.88 -17.95
N ASN A 11 4.76 63.11 -17.03
CA ASN A 11 4.88 61.64 -17.02
C ASN A 11 3.82 61.02 -17.92
N TYR A 12 4.25 60.31 -18.94
CA TYR A 12 3.40 59.52 -19.82
C TYR A 12 3.46 58.08 -19.33
N TYR A 13 2.30 57.52 -19.07
CA TYR A 13 2.19 56.15 -18.53
C TYR A 13 1.71 55.18 -19.60
N GLY A 14 2.47 54.14 -19.86
CA GLY A 14 2.02 53.01 -20.66
C GLY A 14 0.92 52.22 -19.96
N GLY A 15 0.27 51.34 -20.71
CA GLY A 15 -0.69 50.38 -20.13
C GLY A 15 -0.01 49.45 -19.11
N TYR A 16 -0.81 48.93 -18.21
CA TYR A 16 -0.35 47.88 -17.31
C TYR A 16 -0.23 46.56 -18.07
N THR A 17 0.85 45.84 -17.85
CA THR A 17 0.95 44.43 -18.21
C THR A 17 0.65 43.60 -16.97
N GLU A 18 -0.49 42.93 -16.98
CA GLU A 18 -0.83 41.93 -15.97
C GLU A 18 -0.28 40.59 -16.40
N LYS A 19 0.33 39.89 -15.48
CA LYS A 19 0.76 38.51 -15.68
C LYS A 19 0.30 37.73 -14.48
N ASP A 20 -0.57 36.77 -14.74
CA ASP A 20 -0.97 35.80 -13.73
C ASP A 20 0.24 34.95 -13.36
N ILE A 21 0.60 34.99 -12.08
CA ILE A 21 1.62 34.13 -11.54
C ILE A 21 0.92 32.90 -10.96
N THR A 22 0.94 31.85 -11.69
CA THR A 22 0.44 30.56 -11.22
C THR A 22 1.41 29.98 -10.18
N ILE A 23 0.96 29.95 -8.93
CA ILE A 23 1.72 29.33 -7.84
C ILE A 23 1.54 27.82 -7.94
N ARG A 24 2.62 27.09 -8.21
CA ARG A 24 2.61 25.62 -8.16
C ARG A 24 2.27 25.16 -6.75
N PRO A 25 1.59 24.00 -6.58
CA PRO A 25 1.53 23.34 -5.28
C PRO A 25 2.98 23.12 -4.82
N ALA A 26 3.47 23.96 -3.93
CA ALA A 26 4.87 23.92 -3.50
C ALA A 26 5.13 22.67 -2.65
N ASN A 27 4.09 22.14 -2.01
CA ASN A 27 4.22 21.09 -1.02
C ASN A 27 4.00 19.71 -1.62
N THR A 28 4.91 18.80 -1.32
CA THR A 28 4.78 17.35 -1.55
C THR A 28 3.59 16.82 -0.75
N PRO A 29 2.76 15.90 -1.30
CA PRO A 29 1.73 15.24 -0.52
C PRO A 29 2.30 14.60 0.74
N GLU A 30 1.76 14.96 1.92
CA GLU A 30 2.24 14.48 3.21
C GLU A 30 1.45 13.25 3.69
N GLY A 31 2.04 12.48 4.62
CA GLY A 31 1.41 11.34 5.26
C GLY A 31 1.12 10.19 4.29
N LEU A 32 1.83 10.12 3.14
CA LEU A 32 1.65 9.04 2.18
C LEU A 32 2.00 7.70 2.84
N SER A 33 1.03 6.83 2.91
CA SER A 33 1.11 5.53 3.57
C SER A 33 0.28 4.47 2.84
N SER A 34 0.50 3.23 3.22
CA SER A 34 -0.33 2.10 2.77
C SER A 34 -1.49 1.92 3.75
N ALA A 35 -2.70 1.78 3.24
CA ALA A 35 -3.90 1.56 4.04
C ALA A 35 -4.41 0.12 3.88
N MET A 36 -5.50 -0.10 3.17
CA MET A 36 -6.13 -1.42 3.01
C MET A 36 -5.50 -2.19 1.84
N ASN A 37 -4.52 -3.06 2.14
CA ASN A 37 -3.97 -3.98 1.15
C ASN A 37 -4.73 -5.30 1.16
N THR A 38 -4.85 -5.93 -0.01
CA THR A 38 -5.34 -7.29 -0.20
C THR A 38 -4.26 -8.14 -0.89
N SER A 39 -4.56 -9.39 -1.19
CA SER A 39 -3.65 -10.23 -1.99
C SER A 39 -3.56 -9.77 -3.46
N SER A 40 -4.49 -8.95 -3.93
CA SER A 40 -4.57 -8.52 -5.33
C SER A 40 -4.64 -7.00 -5.52
N SER A 41 -4.54 -6.20 -4.47
CA SER A 41 -4.58 -4.73 -4.54
C SER A 41 -3.77 -4.05 -3.45
N ASN A 42 -3.29 -2.85 -3.75
CA ASN A 42 -2.76 -1.91 -2.76
C ASN A 42 -3.64 -0.65 -2.74
N THR A 43 -4.00 -0.19 -1.56
CA THR A 43 -4.58 1.13 -1.34
C THR A 43 -3.57 2.01 -0.63
N ILE A 44 -3.23 3.14 -1.24
CA ILE A 44 -2.37 4.18 -0.68
C ILE A 44 -3.21 5.40 -0.32
N THR A 45 -2.87 6.06 0.78
CA THR A 45 -3.57 7.25 1.29
C THR A 45 -2.57 8.33 1.65
N TRP A 46 -3.01 9.58 1.66
CA TRP A 46 -2.22 10.74 2.06
C TRP A 46 -3.11 11.81 2.69
N LYS A 47 -2.52 12.85 3.25
CA LYS A 47 -3.29 13.99 3.77
C LYS A 47 -3.86 14.81 2.62
N SER A 48 -5.13 15.21 2.73
CA SER A 48 -5.74 16.15 1.80
C SER A 48 -4.98 17.47 1.81
N MET A 49 -4.85 18.08 0.64
CA MET A 49 -4.18 19.37 0.45
C MET A 49 -5.19 20.39 -0.05
N ASN A 50 -5.21 21.57 0.57
CA ASN A 50 -6.04 22.68 0.11
C ASN A 50 -5.47 23.32 -1.16
N GLY A 51 -6.33 23.81 -2.03
CA GLY A 51 -5.95 24.56 -3.23
C GLY A 51 -5.37 23.72 -4.36
N VAL A 52 -5.45 22.40 -4.30
CA VAL A 52 -5.04 21.49 -5.40
C VAL A 52 -6.27 21.09 -6.23
N SER A 53 -6.07 20.89 -7.54
CA SER A 53 -7.10 20.36 -8.44
C SER A 53 -7.24 18.85 -8.34
N GLY A 54 -6.21 18.16 -7.86
CA GLY A 54 -6.18 16.71 -7.67
C GLY A 54 -4.78 16.15 -7.49
N TYR A 55 -4.67 14.83 -7.66
CA TYR A 55 -3.45 14.07 -7.48
C TYR A 55 -3.24 13.11 -8.64
N SER A 56 -2.00 13.03 -9.14
CA SER A 56 -1.56 12.02 -10.11
C SER A 56 -0.78 10.93 -9.40
N VAL A 57 -1.13 9.68 -9.67
CA VAL A 57 -0.55 8.48 -9.05
C VAL A 57 0.26 7.71 -10.07
N TYR A 58 1.42 7.26 -9.66
CA TYR A 58 2.39 6.54 -10.50
C TYR A 58 2.88 5.29 -9.78
N GLN A 59 3.18 4.23 -10.55
CA GLN A 59 3.84 3.01 -10.07
C GLN A 59 5.20 2.86 -10.73
N TRP A 60 6.21 2.48 -9.94
CA TRP A 60 7.53 2.09 -10.44
C TRP A 60 7.47 0.82 -11.30
N ILE A 61 8.18 0.80 -12.41
CA ILE A 61 8.15 -0.28 -13.41
C ILE A 61 9.46 -1.06 -13.53
N GLY A 62 10.37 -0.97 -12.54
CA GLY A 62 11.53 -1.86 -12.44
C GLY A 62 12.84 -1.32 -13.02
N THR A 63 12.86 -0.18 -13.69
CA THR A 63 14.07 0.51 -14.13
C THR A 63 14.33 1.77 -13.30
N SER A 64 15.56 2.29 -13.31
CA SER A 64 15.91 3.47 -12.50
C SER A 64 14.98 4.64 -12.83
N ASP A 65 14.36 5.18 -11.81
CA ASP A 65 13.44 6.35 -11.84
C ASP A 65 12.30 6.30 -12.87
N SER A 66 11.99 5.12 -13.43
CA SER A 66 10.91 4.94 -14.39
C SER A 66 9.59 4.63 -13.68
N TYR A 67 8.59 5.47 -13.92
CA TYR A 67 7.27 5.39 -13.31
C TYR A 67 6.18 5.46 -14.38
N LYS A 68 5.26 4.49 -14.35
CA LYS A 68 4.05 4.51 -15.18
C LYS A 68 2.94 5.25 -14.43
N LYS A 69 2.31 6.23 -15.07
CA LYS A 69 1.10 6.87 -14.54
C LYS A 69 -0.03 5.84 -14.48
N LEU A 70 -0.69 5.75 -13.33
CA LEU A 70 -1.86 4.89 -13.11
C LEU A 70 -3.17 5.64 -13.35
N GLY A 71 -3.21 6.92 -12.97
CA GLY A 71 -4.38 7.77 -13.13
C GLY A 71 -4.30 9.01 -12.27
N ASP A 72 -5.39 9.79 -12.34
CA ASP A 72 -5.64 10.96 -11.51
C ASP A 72 -6.79 10.69 -10.55
N THR A 73 -6.81 11.36 -9.40
CA THR A 73 -7.88 11.31 -8.41
C THR A 73 -8.05 12.67 -7.74
N ALA A 74 -9.29 13.04 -7.43
CA ALA A 74 -9.58 14.20 -6.59
C ALA A 74 -9.49 13.86 -5.08
N TYR A 75 -9.50 12.56 -4.75
CA TYR A 75 -9.51 12.08 -3.36
C TYR A 75 -8.10 11.81 -2.85
N PRO A 76 -7.85 11.91 -1.52
CA PRO A 76 -6.54 11.65 -0.94
C PRO A 76 -6.23 10.15 -0.76
N TYR A 77 -6.68 9.34 -1.68
CA TYR A 77 -6.39 7.91 -1.75
C TYR A 77 -6.44 7.38 -3.19
N TYR A 78 -5.82 6.24 -3.40
CA TYR A 78 -5.86 5.51 -4.67
C TYR A 78 -5.71 4.01 -4.44
N THR A 79 -6.56 3.21 -5.11
CA THR A 79 -6.49 1.74 -5.07
C THR A 79 -6.01 1.22 -6.42
N ASN A 80 -4.89 0.48 -6.40
CA ASN A 80 -4.34 -0.18 -7.57
C ASN A 80 -4.61 -1.68 -7.49
N SER A 81 -5.52 -2.18 -8.31
CA SER A 81 -5.95 -3.58 -8.35
C SER A 81 -5.22 -4.40 -9.41
N GLY A 82 -5.49 -5.72 -9.47
CA GLY A 82 -4.87 -6.65 -10.42
C GLY A 82 -3.38 -6.89 -10.13
N LYS A 83 -2.98 -6.86 -8.87
CA LYS A 83 -1.59 -7.07 -8.44
C LYS A 83 -1.32 -8.51 -8.06
N SER A 84 -0.06 -8.92 -8.20
CA SER A 84 0.40 -10.24 -7.72
C SER A 84 0.52 -10.24 -6.20
N SER A 85 0.08 -11.31 -5.54
CA SER A 85 0.14 -11.46 -4.09
C SER A 85 1.58 -11.49 -3.54
N GLY A 86 1.76 -11.06 -2.30
CA GLY A 86 3.04 -11.03 -1.61
C GLY A 86 4.13 -10.23 -2.32
N THR A 87 3.76 -9.26 -3.16
CA THR A 87 4.68 -8.49 -4.01
C THR A 87 4.82 -7.06 -3.52
N MET A 88 6.07 -6.58 -3.52
CA MET A 88 6.37 -5.18 -3.21
C MET A 88 6.10 -4.29 -4.42
N TYR A 89 5.49 -3.14 -4.15
CA TYR A 89 5.23 -2.10 -5.14
C TYR A 89 5.64 -0.74 -4.59
N THR A 90 6.22 0.08 -5.45
CA THR A 90 6.58 1.46 -5.12
C THR A 90 5.67 2.40 -5.89
N TYR A 91 5.07 3.35 -5.16
CA TYR A 91 4.19 4.36 -5.71
C TYR A 91 4.75 5.75 -5.48
N ARG A 92 4.46 6.65 -6.42
CA ARG A 92 4.64 8.11 -6.28
C ARG A 92 3.31 8.81 -6.44
N VAL A 93 3.10 9.85 -5.64
CA VAL A 93 1.94 10.72 -5.71
C VAL A 93 2.43 12.17 -5.87
N LYS A 94 1.88 12.88 -6.84
CA LYS A 94 2.08 14.31 -7.04
C LYS A 94 0.73 15.00 -6.91
N ALA A 95 0.64 16.06 -6.16
CA ALA A 95 -0.48 16.97 -6.26
C ALA A 95 -0.35 17.78 -7.55
N TYR A 96 -1.48 18.13 -8.17
CA TYR A 96 -1.48 19.03 -9.30
C TYR A 96 -2.55 20.13 -9.15
N TYR A 97 -2.30 21.18 -9.86
CA TYR A 97 -3.15 22.33 -9.99
C TYR A 97 -3.28 22.67 -11.49
N VAL A 98 -4.48 23.03 -11.92
CA VAL A 98 -4.75 23.37 -13.33
C VAL A 98 -4.94 24.87 -13.44
N SER A 99 -4.15 25.51 -14.30
CA SER A 99 -4.31 26.90 -14.72
C SER A 99 -4.11 26.99 -16.21
N ASP A 100 -4.97 27.72 -16.88
CA ASP A 100 -4.92 27.91 -18.36
C ASP A 100 -4.82 26.60 -19.13
N ASN A 101 -5.55 25.56 -18.67
CA ASN A 101 -5.50 24.18 -19.18
C ASN A 101 -4.13 23.47 -19.06
N VAL A 102 -3.22 24.00 -18.27
CA VAL A 102 -1.90 23.41 -18.00
C VAL A 102 -1.85 22.82 -16.60
N MET A 103 -1.47 21.54 -16.50
CA MET A 103 -1.23 20.89 -15.20
C MET A 103 0.15 21.25 -14.67
N GLN A 104 0.19 21.78 -13.46
CA GLN A 104 1.41 22.05 -12.72
C GLN A 104 1.52 21.14 -11.52
N TYR A 105 2.66 20.44 -11.37
CA TYR A 105 2.83 19.38 -10.40
C TYR A 105 3.74 19.78 -9.24
N SER A 106 3.42 19.27 -8.06
CA SER A 106 4.31 19.28 -6.89
C SER A 106 5.50 18.32 -7.08
N LYS A 107 6.47 18.37 -6.16
CA LYS A 107 7.41 17.26 -5.97
C LYS A 107 6.63 15.99 -5.58
N PRO A 108 7.13 14.78 -5.96
CA PRO A 108 6.47 13.54 -5.60
C PRO A 108 6.70 13.13 -4.15
N ALA A 109 5.67 12.65 -3.47
CA ALA A 109 5.81 11.75 -2.33
C ALA A 109 5.98 10.31 -2.81
N GLN A 110 6.68 9.47 -2.04
CA GLN A 110 6.92 8.07 -2.40
C GLN A 110 6.60 7.13 -1.23
N VAL A 111 6.02 5.98 -1.54
CA VAL A 111 5.77 4.89 -0.59
C VAL A 111 6.09 3.54 -1.22
N VAL A 112 6.62 2.62 -0.41
CA VAL A 112 6.78 1.21 -0.75
C VAL A 112 5.78 0.42 0.08
N THR A 113 5.02 -0.45 -0.55
CA THR A 113 4.02 -1.29 0.11
C THR A 113 3.99 -2.69 -0.49
N CYS A 114 3.32 -3.62 0.19
CA CYS A 114 3.21 -5.01 -0.21
C CYS A 114 1.76 -5.43 -0.33
N THR A 115 1.40 -6.12 -1.42
CA THR A 115 0.16 -6.91 -1.41
C THR A 115 0.29 -8.04 -0.40
N LEU A 116 -0.82 -8.41 0.24
CA LEU A 116 -0.81 -9.47 1.24
C LEU A 116 -0.56 -10.84 0.57
N PRO A 117 0.08 -11.79 1.27
CA PRO A 117 0.10 -13.18 0.83
C PRO A 117 -1.32 -13.75 0.69
N GLU A 118 -1.48 -14.71 -0.21
CA GLU A 118 -2.72 -15.49 -0.32
C GLU A 118 -3.00 -16.26 0.98
N ASN A 119 -4.27 -16.64 1.16
CA ASN A 119 -4.66 -17.52 2.23
C ASN A 119 -4.03 -18.89 2.07
N VAL A 120 -3.74 -19.53 3.19
CA VAL A 120 -3.18 -20.89 3.21
C VAL A 120 -4.23 -21.91 2.80
N THR A 121 -3.88 -22.84 1.89
CA THR A 121 -4.70 -24.02 1.59
C THR A 121 -4.19 -25.20 2.40
N VAL A 122 -4.95 -25.62 3.42
CA VAL A 122 -4.62 -26.78 4.27
C VAL A 122 -4.91 -28.07 3.50
N THR A 123 -3.88 -28.90 3.31
CA THR A 123 -3.95 -30.20 2.60
C THR A 123 -4.11 -31.37 3.53
N THR A 124 -3.61 -31.26 4.77
CA THR A 124 -3.71 -32.29 5.80
C THR A 124 -4.08 -31.67 7.14
N ALA A 125 -5.02 -32.28 7.82
CA ALA A 125 -5.37 -31.99 9.22
C ALA A 125 -5.87 -33.28 9.87
N LYS A 126 -4.98 -34.07 10.47
CA LYS A 126 -5.27 -35.41 10.99
C LYS A 126 -4.75 -35.60 12.40
N ARG A 127 -5.54 -36.30 13.21
CA ARG A 127 -5.16 -36.74 14.56
C ARG A 127 -4.54 -38.14 14.51
N SER A 128 -3.49 -38.35 15.31
CA SER A 128 -2.90 -39.61 15.64
C SER A 128 -2.57 -39.60 17.15
N GLY A 129 -3.34 -40.34 17.93
CA GLY A 129 -3.26 -40.27 19.38
C GLY A 129 -3.50 -38.81 19.91
N SER A 130 -2.58 -38.32 20.72
CA SER A 130 -2.57 -36.95 21.22
C SER A 130 -1.92 -35.92 20.27
N ASN A 131 -1.46 -36.35 19.09
CA ASN A 131 -0.81 -35.46 18.13
C ASN A 131 -1.76 -35.09 17.01
N ILE A 132 -1.66 -33.85 16.52
CA ILE A 132 -2.40 -33.38 15.34
C ILE A 132 -1.40 -32.86 14.31
N SER A 133 -1.38 -33.49 13.14
CA SER A 133 -0.53 -33.11 12.03
C SER A 133 -1.29 -32.19 11.07
N LEU A 134 -0.70 -31.05 10.75
CA LEU A 134 -1.18 -30.06 9.81
C LEU A 134 -0.19 -29.94 8.66
N ALA A 135 -0.68 -29.91 7.42
CA ALA A 135 0.14 -29.58 6.26
C ALA A 135 -0.66 -28.66 5.32
N TRP A 136 0.07 -27.87 4.52
CA TRP A 136 -0.52 -26.89 3.61
C TRP A 136 0.34 -26.65 2.38
N ASN A 137 -0.26 -26.09 1.34
CA ASN A 137 0.45 -25.73 0.13
C ASN A 137 1.36 -24.50 0.38
N LYS A 138 2.46 -24.44 -0.38
CA LYS A 138 3.31 -23.26 -0.37
C LYS A 138 2.54 -22.05 -0.89
N VAL A 139 2.50 -20.96 -0.12
CA VAL A 139 2.00 -19.66 -0.57
C VAL A 139 3.14 -18.91 -1.25
N SER A 140 2.86 -18.40 -2.46
CA SER A 140 3.86 -17.67 -3.26
C SER A 140 4.42 -16.48 -2.49
N LYS A 141 5.74 -16.30 -2.53
CA LYS A 141 6.47 -15.21 -1.88
C LYS A 141 6.29 -15.11 -0.36
N ALA A 142 5.60 -16.04 0.30
CA ALA A 142 5.56 -16.08 1.74
C ALA A 142 6.96 -16.31 2.33
N THR A 143 7.27 -15.58 3.39
CA THR A 143 8.51 -15.77 4.18
C THR A 143 8.30 -16.87 5.21
N GLY A 144 7.08 -17.05 5.69
CA GLY A 144 6.73 -18.09 6.65
C GLY A 144 5.25 -18.08 7.00
N TYR A 145 4.92 -18.88 8.01
CA TYR A 145 3.56 -19.14 8.45
C TYR A 145 3.47 -19.02 9.97
N GLU A 146 2.36 -18.54 10.46
CA GLU A 146 2.00 -18.54 11.87
C GLU A 146 0.84 -19.50 12.10
N ILE A 147 0.97 -20.36 13.11
CA ILE A 147 -0.02 -21.37 13.49
C ILE A 147 -0.53 -21.06 14.90
N TYR A 148 -1.83 -21.10 15.07
CA TYR A 148 -2.51 -20.87 16.32
C TYR A 148 -3.50 -21.99 16.62
N VAL A 149 -3.81 -22.23 17.87
CA VAL A 149 -4.90 -23.11 18.34
C VAL A 149 -5.91 -22.30 19.14
N LYS A 150 -7.18 -22.61 18.97
CA LYS A 150 -8.26 -22.01 19.74
C LYS A 150 -8.22 -22.54 21.19
N SER A 151 -8.28 -21.63 22.15
CA SER A 151 -8.31 -21.91 23.58
C SER A 151 -9.41 -21.07 24.23
N GLY A 152 -10.57 -21.66 24.49
CA GLY A 152 -11.77 -20.93 24.87
C GLY A 152 -12.18 -19.96 23.76
N SER A 153 -12.38 -18.68 24.11
CA SER A 153 -12.65 -17.59 23.17
C SER A 153 -11.41 -17.01 22.51
N SER A 154 -10.20 -17.39 22.95
CA SER A 154 -8.92 -16.80 22.53
C SER A 154 -8.15 -17.70 21.56
N TRP A 155 -7.11 -17.14 20.95
CA TRP A 155 -6.18 -17.85 20.09
C TRP A 155 -4.77 -17.83 20.66
N LYS A 156 -4.22 -19.03 20.93
CA LYS A 156 -2.84 -19.20 21.40
C LYS A 156 -1.93 -19.48 20.21
N LYS A 157 -0.89 -18.66 20.03
CA LYS A 157 0.13 -18.93 19.02
C LYS A 157 0.95 -20.15 19.42
N LEU A 158 1.07 -21.12 18.50
CA LEU A 158 1.85 -22.33 18.70
C LEU A 158 3.27 -22.17 18.17
N THR A 159 3.41 -21.65 16.96
CA THR A 159 4.70 -21.52 16.31
C THR A 159 4.68 -20.55 15.14
N THR A 160 5.87 -20.19 14.69
CA THR A 160 6.17 -19.59 13.38
C THR A 160 7.14 -20.51 12.67
N THR A 161 6.90 -20.83 11.40
CA THR A 161 7.73 -21.74 10.61
C THR A 161 7.84 -21.28 9.17
N SER A 162 8.94 -21.59 8.50
CA SER A 162 9.09 -21.50 7.03
C SER A 162 8.67 -22.79 6.31
N GLY A 163 8.48 -23.89 7.06
CA GLY A 163 8.00 -25.17 6.55
C GLY A 163 6.53 -25.13 6.13
N LYS A 164 6.10 -26.22 5.49
CA LYS A 164 4.72 -26.40 5.00
C LYS A 164 3.92 -27.39 5.86
N SER A 165 4.41 -27.72 7.04
CA SER A 165 3.76 -28.63 7.98
C SER A 165 4.10 -28.28 9.42
N TYR A 166 3.26 -28.72 10.34
CA TYR A 166 3.46 -28.61 11.78
C TYR A 166 2.71 -29.74 12.49
N THR A 167 3.33 -30.34 13.50
CA THR A 167 2.67 -31.30 14.38
C THR A 167 2.52 -30.72 15.77
N ALA A 168 1.28 -30.46 16.16
CA ALA A 168 0.90 -30.09 17.52
C ALA A 168 0.82 -31.35 18.39
N LYS A 169 1.49 -31.35 19.54
CA LYS A 169 1.61 -32.51 20.44
C LYS A 169 0.78 -32.31 21.72
N ASN A 170 0.45 -33.43 22.36
CA ASN A 170 -0.22 -33.48 23.67
C ASN A 170 -1.56 -32.71 23.69
N LEU A 171 -2.37 -32.90 22.65
CA LEU A 171 -3.70 -32.31 22.53
C LEU A 171 -4.81 -33.34 22.64
N SER A 172 -5.76 -33.12 23.57
CA SER A 172 -6.96 -33.93 23.74
C SER A 172 -8.20 -33.21 23.20
N GLY A 173 -9.23 -33.95 22.85
CA GLY A 173 -10.52 -33.44 22.37
C GLY A 173 -10.43 -32.66 21.06
N THR A 174 -11.54 -32.19 20.58
CA THR A 174 -11.63 -31.39 19.34
C THR A 174 -10.82 -30.09 19.46
N LYS A 175 -10.01 -29.81 18.45
CA LYS A 175 -9.19 -28.59 18.36
C LYS A 175 -9.41 -27.86 17.06
N THR A 176 -9.54 -26.53 17.14
CA THR A 176 -9.58 -25.67 15.95
C THR A 176 -8.25 -24.91 15.86
N PHE A 177 -7.64 -24.98 14.70
CA PHE A 177 -6.42 -24.26 14.36
C PHE A 177 -6.73 -23.15 13.36
N ARG A 178 -5.92 -22.09 13.37
CA ARG A 178 -5.86 -21.13 12.29
C ARG A 178 -4.42 -20.94 11.84
N ILE A 179 -4.24 -20.81 10.54
CA ILE A 179 -2.93 -20.66 9.91
C ILE A 179 -3.00 -19.47 8.98
N ARG A 180 -1.96 -18.64 8.98
CA ARG A 180 -1.78 -17.57 8.00
C ARG A 180 -0.35 -17.55 7.46
N ALA A 181 -0.19 -17.13 6.21
CA ALA A 181 1.10 -16.80 5.64
C ALA A 181 1.49 -15.36 5.97
N TYR A 182 2.78 -15.05 5.99
CA TYR A 182 3.27 -13.68 6.04
C TYR A 182 4.45 -13.47 5.08
N ARG A 183 4.58 -12.25 4.57
CA ARG A 183 5.74 -11.73 3.85
C ARG A 183 6.47 -10.77 4.76
N LYS A 184 7.78 -10.99 5.01
CA LYS A 184 8.62 -10.06 5.76
C LYS A 184 9.45 -9.22 4.80
N TYR A 185 9.45 -7.90 4.98
CA TYR A 185 10.24 -6.96 4.20
C TYR A 185 10.66 -5.79 5.08
N ASN A 186 11.93 -5.45 5.10
CA ASN A 186 12.52 -4.38 5.92
C ASN A 186 12.01 -4.39 7.37
N GLY A 187 12.00 -5.56 8.01
CA GLY A 187 11.54 -5.71 9.40
C GLY A 187 10.02 -5.78 9.58
N VAL A 188 9.22 -5.39 8.58
CA VAL A 188 7.75 -5.37 8.64
C VAL A 188 7.17 -6.69 8.14
N ASN A 189 6.18 -7.23 8.85
CA ASN A 189 5.43 -8.40 8.42
C ASN A 189 4.09 -7.98 7.79
N TYR A 190 3.87 -8.43 6.56
CA TYR A 190 2.61 -8.31 5.83
C TYR A 190 1.88 -9.65 5.91
N TYR A 191 0.73 -9.69 6.55
CA TYR A 191 0.01 -10.93 6.84
C TYR A 191 -1.14 -11.17 5.88
N GLY A 192 -1.22 -12.40 5.35
CA GLY A 192 -2.43 -12.90 4.69
C GLY A 192 -3.55 -13.17 5.69
N GLY A 193 -4.73 -13.48 5.16
CA GLY A 193 -5.86 -13.90 5.99
C GLY A 193 -5.61 -15.26 6.65
N TYR A 194 -6.41 -15.55 7.68
CA TYR A 194 -6.39 -16.85 8.34
C TYR A 194 -7.22 -17.89 7.58
N THR A 195 -6.70 -19.11 7.50
CA THR A 195 -7.48 -20.30 7.19
C THR A 195 -7.68 -21.11 8.47
N GLU A 196 -8.92 -21.45 8.80
CA GLU A 196 -9.28 -22.23 9.97
C GLU A 196 -9.53 -23.70 9.61
N LYS A 197 -9.14 -24.61 10.53
CA LYS A 197 -9.37 -26.04 10.39
C LYS A 197 -9.62 -26.67 11.75
N THR A 198 -10.76 -27.37 11.85
CA THR A 198 -11.11 -28.15 13.07
C THR A 198 -10.75 -29.62 12.88
N VAL A 199 -10.17 -30.22 13.91
CA VAL A 199 -9.77 -31.64 13.96
C VAL A 199 -10.39 -32.25 15.22
N LYS A 200 -11.16 -33.33 15.03
CA LYS A 200 -11.79 -34.14 16.09
C LYS A 200 -10.81 -35.14 16.65
#